data_779a2cc65a1c7c8bd25c80a98cd8c767
#
_entry.id   779a2cc65a1c7c8bd25c80a98cd8c767
#
_cell.length_a   1.000
_cell.length_b   1.000
_cell.length_c   1.000
_cell.angle_alpha   90.00
_cell.angle_beta   90.00
_cell.angle_gamma   90.00
#
_symmetry.space_group_name_H-M   'P 1'
#
loop_
_entity.id
_entity.type
_entity.pdbx_description
1 polymer ?
#
loop_
_entity_poly.entity_id
_entity_poly.type
_entity_poly.pdbx_seq_one_letter_code
_entity_poly.pdbx_strand_id
1 'polypeptide(L)'
;YALDNGVADVSYRYATDDWDINSHTIDSRLRFNLSDNTYIQPHFRYYQQGAAEFYQPFLLEGTTLPTFASADYRLGEMTAYTLGLKYGMKMPSGNEWGFRLEYYQQDPKNAGFEAPGALQQLDLYPSVKAVIAQVSYSF
;
A
#
# COMPACT_ATOMS: atom_id res chain seq x y z
N TYR A 1 -13.24 -9.49 14.91
CA TYR A 1 -13.59 -9.48 16.33
C TYR A 1 -14.75 -8.51 16.56
N ALA A 2 -15.79 -8.98 17.28
CA ALA A 2 -16.93 -8.12 17.67
C ALA A 2 -16.54 -7.27 18.88
N LEU A 3 -16.86 -5.98 18.80
CA LEU A 3 -16.78 -5.00 19.87
C LEU A 3 -18.20 -4.68 20.37
N ASP A 4 -18.36 -4.10 21.55
CA ASP A 4 -19.66 -3.73 22.09
C ASP A 4 -20.44 -2.79 21.15
N ASN A 5 -19.77 -1.92 20.43
CA ASN A 5 -20.37 -0.98 19.48
C ASN A 5 -19.70 -1.00 18.11
N GLY A 6 -19.29 -2.19 17.62
CA GLY A 6 -18.63 -2.24 16.32
C GLY A 6 -17.98 -3.56 15.99
N VAL A 7 -17.09 -3.53 15.02
CA VAL A 7 -16.33 -4.69 14.55
C VAL A 7 -14.89 -4.27 14.28
N ALA A 8 -13.94 -5.05 14.75
CA ALA A 8 -12.54 -4.94 14.39
C ALA A 8 -12.17 -6.09 13.44
N ASP A 9 -11.62 -5.74 12.29
CA ASP A 9 -11.01 -6.66 11.35
C ASP A 9 -9.53 -6.29 11.26
N VAL A 10 -8.65 -7.21 11.62
CA VAL A 10 -7.20 -7.04 11.54
C VAL A 10 -6.62 -8.28 10.90
N SER A 11 -5.87 -8.10 9.83
CA SER A 11 -5.20 -9.17 9.13
C SER A 11 -3.71 -8.88 8.96
N TYR A 12 -2.93 -9.94 8.99
CA TYR A 12 -1.53 -9.94 8.61
C TYR A 12 -1.32 -10.94 7.48
N ARG A 13 -0.57 -10.53 6.47
CA ARG A 13 -0.17 -11.40 5.35
C ARG A 13 1.33 -11.32 5.16
N TYR A 14 1.95 -12.48 5.10
CA TYR A 14 3.29 -12.67 4.57
C TYR A 14 3.18 -13.32 3.19
N ALA A 15 3.97 -12.86 2.23
CA ALA A 15 4.09 -13.46 0.92
C ALA A 15 5.56 -13.47 0.48
N THR A 16 5.93 -14.51 -0.24
CA THR A 16 7.24 -14.68 -0.89
C THR A 16 7.01 -15.24 -2.28
N ASP A 17 7.91 -14.95 -3.22
CA ASP A 17 7.86 -15.43 -4.59
C ASP A 17 9.22 -15.96 -5.05
N ASP A 18 9.28 -16.45 -6.30
CA ASP A 18 10.48 -17.02 -6.92
C ASP A 18 11.55 -15.97 -7.27
N TRP A 19 11.29 -14.69 -7.01
CA TRP A 19 12.20 -13.56 -7.23
C TRP A 19 12.85 -13.08 -5.94
N ASP A 20 12.72 -13.87 -4.86
CA ASP A 20 13.15 -13.53 -3.50
C ASP A 20 12.47 -12.28 -2.91
N ILE A 21 11.36 -11.82 -3.51
CA ILE A 21 10.58 -10.75 -2.91
C ILE A 21 9.83 -11.32 -1.70
N ASN A 22 10.16 -10.79 -0.53
CA ASN A 22 9.46 -11.08 0.71
C ASN A 22 8.64 -9.86 1.09
N SER A 23 7.35 -10.03 1.37
CA SER A 23 6.48 -8.92 1.72
C SER A 23 5.61 -9.19 2.95
N HIS A 24 5.34 -8.10 3.67
CA HIS A 24 4.53 -8.07 4.86
C HIS A 24 3.42 -7.05 4.68
N THR A 25 2.19 -7.45 4.96
CA THR A 25 1.03 -6.55 4.95
C THR A 25 0.29 -6.65 6.27
N ILE A 26 0.03 -5.50 6.89
CA ILE A 26 -0.92 -5.38 7.99
C ILE A 26 -2.09 -4.55 7.46
N ASP A 27 -3.31 -5.05 7.59
CA ASP A 27 -4.54 -4.35 7.20
C ASP A 27 -5.49 -4.34 8.39
N SER A 28 -5.98 -3.16 8.78
CA SER A 28 -6.87 -2.98 9.92
C SER A 28 -8.05 -2.11 9.54
N ARG A 29 -9.26 -2.62 9.76
CA ARG A 29 -10.53 -1.92 9.58
C ARG A 29 -11.33 -2.00 10.85
N LEU A 30 -11.62 -0.84 11.42
CA LEU A 30 -12.36 -0.73 12.67
C LEU A 30 -13.69 -0.05 12.37
N ARG A 31 -14.79 -0.79 12.47
CA ARG A 31 -16.12 -0.23 12.32
C ARG A 31 -16.68 0.16 13.67
N PHE A 32 -17.11 1.42 13.81
CA PHE A 32 -17.81 1.95 14.96
C PHE A 32 -19.20 2.42 14.55
N ASN A 33 -20.24 1.88 15.19
CA ASN A 33 -21.61 2.33 14.97
C ASN A 33 -21.80 3.66 15.73
N LEU A 34 -22.21 4.72 15.00
CA LEU A 34 -22.53 6.03 15.57
C LEU A 34 -23.98 6.09 16.00
N SER A 35 -24.85 5.35 15.31
CA SER A 35 -26.26 5.15 15.62
C SER A 35 -26.69 3.81 15.02
N ASP A 36 -28.00 3.45 15.16
CA ASP A 36 -28.57 2.25 14.56
C ASP A 36 -28.39 2.21 13.02
N ASN A 37 -28.32 3.38 12.41
CA ASN A 37 -28.31 3.51 10.96
C ASN A 37 -27.00 4.09 10.40
N THR A 38 -26.05 4.52 11.21
CA THR A 38 -24.82 5.15 10.72
C THR A 38 -23.59 4.58 11.40
N TYR A 39 -22.49 4.53 10.64
CA TYR A 39 -21.22 4.08 11.15
C TYR A 39 -20.04 4.81 10.50
N ILE A 40 -18.91 4.80 11.17
CA ILE A 40 -17.62 5.14 10.61
C ILE A 40 -16.72 3.91 10.61
N GLN A 41 -15.82 3.86 9.63
CA GLN A 41 -14.86 2.77 9.52
C GLN A 41 -13.50 3.32 9.12
N PRO A 42 -12.64 3.69 10.11
CA PRO A 42 -11.23 3.92 9.85
C PRO A 42 -10.59 2.68 9.23
N HIS A 43 -9.67 2.93 8.30
CA HIS A 43 -8.87 1.94 7.61
C HIS A 43 -7.40 2.33 7.69
N PHE A 44 -6.56 1.40 8.12
CA PHE A 44 -5.11 1.51 8.08
C PHE A 44 -4.53 0.28 7.40
N ARG A 45 -3.67 0.50 6.41
CA ARG A 45 -2.88 -0.56 5.80
C ARG A 45 -1.43 -0.14 5.75
N TYR A 46 -0.56 -1.04 6.15
CA TYR A 46 0.88 -0.94 5.99
C TYR A 46 1.38 -2.10 5.13
N TYR A 47 2.24 -1.80 4.19
CA TYR A 47 2.91 -2.76 3.32
C TYR A 47 4.39 -2.49 3.30
N GLN A 48 5.19 -3.57 3.34
CA GLN A 48 6.63 -3.53 3.16
C GLN A 48 7.04 -4.71 2.30
N GLN A 49 7.98 -4.48 1.36
CA GLN A 49 8.63 -5.55 0.60
C GLN A 49 10.13 -5.37 0.59
N GLY A 50 10.86 -6.49 0.46
CA GLY A 50 12.26 -6.54 0.08
C GLY A 50 12.44 -6.39 -1.43
N ALA A 51 13.65 -6.13 -1.88
CA ALA A 51 13.97 -6.08 -3.30
C ALA A 51 14.03 -7.50 -3.90
N ALA A 52 13.69 -7.61 -5.19
CA ALA A 52 13.96 -8.81 -5.98
C ALA A 52 15.49 -9.06 -6.08
N GLU A 53 15.92 -10.32 -6.14
CA GLU A 53 17.33 -10.70 -6.24
C GLU A 53 18.03 -10.04 -7.43
N PHE A 54 17.33 -9.89 -8.55
CA PHE A 54 17.86 -9.30 -9.79
C PHE A 54 17.58 -7.79 -9.93
N TYR A 55 17.08 -7.13 -8.87
CA TYR A 55 16.85 -5.69 -8.92
C TYR A 55 18.16 -4.93 -8.92
N GLN A 56 18.39 -4.14 -9.99
CA GLN A 56 19.56 -3.30 -10.18
C GLN A 56 19.08 -1.92 -10.66
N PRO A 57 19.20 -0.86 -9.84
CA PRO A 57 18.71 0.48 -10.23
C PRO A 57 19.46 1.05 -11.44
N PHE A 58 20.70 0.59 -11.66
CA PHE A 58 21.55 0.90 -12.83
C PHE A 58 22.66 -0.15 -12.95
N LEU A 59 23.27 -0.23 -14.12
CA LEU A 59 24.43 -1.06 -14.41
C LEU A 59 25.64 -0.17 -14.67
N LEU A 60 26.80 -0.55 -14.12
CA LEU A 60 28.06 0.18 -14.33
C LEU A 60 28.81 -0.38 -15.53
N GLU A 61 29.28 0.51 -16.41
CA GLU A 61 30.17 0.15 -17.52
C GLU A 61 31.49 -0.44 -16.99
N GLY A 62 31.98 -1.49 -17.63
CA GLY A 62 33.22 -2.17 -17.23
C GLY A 62 33.08 -3.17 -16.08
N THR A 63 31.88 -3.38 -15.53
CA THR A 63 31.61 -4.46 -14.56
C THR A 63 31.03 -5.69 -15.27
N THR A 64 31.20 -6.87 -14.63
CA THR A 64 30.55 -8.09 -15.12
C THR A 64 29.04 -7.92 -15.02
N LEU A 65 28.36 -8.05 -16.14
CA LEU A 65 26.90 -7.94 -16.17
C LEU A 65 26.26 -9.17 -15.51
N PRO A 66 25.23 -8.98 -14.69
CA PRO A 66 24.46 -10.09 -14.14
C PRO A 66 23.66 -10.78 -15.25
N THR A 67 23.33 -12.07 -15.05
CA THR A 67 22.51 -12.83 -16.00
C THR A 67 21.13 -12.26 -16.18
N PHE A 68 20.55 -11.72 -15.10
CA PHE A 68 19.27 -11.05 -15.08
C PHE A 68 19.41 -9.72 -14.32
N ALA A 69 18.78 -8.67 -14.82
CA ALA A 69 18.71 -7.39 -14.16
C ALA A 69 17.43 -6.65 -14.56
N SER A 70 16.85 -5.92 -13.62
CA SER A 70 15.73 -5.01 -13.87
C SER A 70 15.91 -3.74 -13.07
N ALA A 71 15.74 -2.60 -13.73
CA ALA A 71 15.76 -1.27 -13.10
C ALA A 71 14.35 -0.79 -12.69
N ASP A 72 13.33 -1.65 -12.77
CA ASP A 72 11.99 -1.29 -12.35
C ASP A 72 11.96 -1.10 -10.83
N TYR A 73 11.80 0.14 -10.39
CA TYR A 73 11.78 0.50 -8.97
C TYR A 73 10.70 -0.22 -8.14
N ARG A 74 9.65 -0.74 -8.80
CA ARG A 74 8.60 -1.53 -8.15
C ARG A 74 9.08 -2.89 -7.66
N LEU A 75 10.21 -3.37 -8.21
CA LEU A 75 10.90 -4.59 -7.78
C LEU A 75 11.91 -4.33 -6.68
N GLY A 76 12.15 -3.07 -6.33
CA GLY A 76 13.03 -2.67 -5.25
C GLY A 76 12.37 -2.78 -3.88
N GLU A 77 13.18 -2.53 -2.85
CA GLU A 77 12.66 -2.40 -1.50
C GLU A 77 11.74 -1.17 -1.41
N MET A 78 10.55 -1.35 -0.84
CA MET A 78 9.60 -0.25 -0.65
C MET A 78 8.73 -0.43 0.57
N THR A 79 8.18 0.70 1.04
CA THR A 79 7.08 0.73 2.01
C THR A 79 5.89 1.46 1.40
N ALA A 80 4.68 1.04 1.78
CA ALA A 80 3.47 1.77 1.43
C ALA A 80 2.48 1.78 2.60
N TYR A 81 1.70 2.84 2.70
CA TYR A 81 0.64 2.91 3.69
C TYR A 81 -0.61 3.56 3.10
N THR A 82 -1.74 3.11 3.63
CA THR A 82 -3.05 3.69 3.36
C THR A 82 -3.68 4.12 4.66
N LEU A 83 -4.20 5.34 4.68
CA LEU A 83 -5.05 5.85 5.75
C LEU A 83 -6.40 6.19 5.14
N GLY A 84 -7.47 5.61 5.66
CA GLY A 84 -8.80 5.76 5.12
C GLY A 84 -9.86 5.96 6.18
N LEU A 85 -10.97 6.57 5.76
CA LEU A 85 -12.19 6.67 6.54
C LEU A 85 -13.38 6.43 5.63
N LYS A 86 -14.23 5.46 6.02
CA LYS A 86 -15.55 5.26 5.40
C LYS A 86 -16.63 5.75 6.37
N TYR A 87 -17.60 6.49 5.85
CA TYR A 87 -18.87 6.77 6.50
C TYR A 87 -19.97 5.97 5.79
N GLY A 88 -20.75 5.23 6.54
CA GLY A 88 -21.87 4.44 6.02
C GLY A 88 -23.18 4.88 6.65
N MET A 89 -24.23 4.89 5.84
CA MET A 89 -25.59 5.25 6.25
C MET A 89 -26.59 4.24 5.68
N LYS A 90 -27.28 3.53 6.56
CA LYS A 90 -28.38 2.61 6.22
C LYS A 90 -29.68 3.36 6.15
N MET A 91 -30.48 3.05 5.14
CA MET A 91 -31.82 3.60 4.98
C MET A 91 -32.89 2.66 5.54
N PRO A 92 -34.07 3.17 5.91
CA PRO A 92 -35.20 2.34 6.34
C PRO A 92 -35.62 1.30 5.30
N SER A 93 -35.34 1.54 4.01
CA SER A 93 -35.57 0.61 2.90
C SER A 93 -34.64 -0.61 2.88
N GLY A 94 -33.62 -0.64 3.73
CA GLY A 94 -32.57 -1.66 3.73
C GLY A 94 -31.36 -1.31 2.88
N ASN A 95 -31.42 -0.26 2.08
CA ASN A 95 -30.32 0.21 1.24
C ASN A 95 -29.24 0.89 2.07
N GLU A 96 -27.99 0.92 1.56
CA GLU A 96 -26.86 1.58 2.24
C GLU A 96 -26.11 2.50 1.29
N TRP A 97 -25.84 3.72 1.74
CA TRP A 97 -24.86 4.62 1.15
C TRP A 97 -23.55 4.52 1.88
N GLY A 98 -22.45 4.52 1.13
CA GLY A 98 -21.09 4.56 1.67
C GLY A 98 -20.27 5.64 0.99
N PHE A 99 -19.58 6.43 1.78
CA PHE A 99 -18.63 7.45 1.34
C PHE A 99 -17.28 7.10 1.95
N ARG A 100 -16.25 6.92 1.10
CA ARG A 100 -14.90 6.59 1.52
C ARG A 100 -13.92 7.59 0.97
N LEU A 101 -12.98 8.02 1.82
CA LEU A 101 -11.82 8.80 1.45
C LEU A 101 -10.58 8.08 1.96
N GLU A 102 -9.59 7.88 1.10
CA GLU A 102 -8.33 7.23 1.46
C GLU A 102 -7.15 8.03 0.91
N TYR A 103 -6.11 8.15 1.72
CA TYR A 103 -4.79 8.61 1.32
C TYR A 103 -3.87 7.41 1.20
N TYR A 104 -3.17 7.31 0.08
CA TYR A 104 -2.17 6.29 -0.21
C TYR A 104 -0.83 6.95 -0.43
N GLN A 105 0.23 6.38 0.15
CA GLN A 105 1.61 6.76 -0.16
C GLN A 105 2.45 5.50 -0.29
N GLN A 106 3.33 5.49 -1.30
CA GLN A 106 4.32 4.47 -1.56
C GLN A 106 5.68 5.14 -1.67
N ASP A 107 6.64 4.64 -0.91
CA ASP A 107 7.99 5.16 -0.86
C ASP A 107 8.96 4.02 -1.18
N PRO A 108 9.51 3.97 -2.42
CA PRO A 108 10.65 3.11 -2.75
C PRO A 108 11.86 3.54 -1.93
N LYS A 109 12.65 2.58 -1.50
CA LYS A 109 13.89 2.85 -0.78
C LYS A 109 15.07 2.90 -1.73
N ASN A 110 15.98 3.83 -1.45
CA ASN A 110 17.27 3.84 -2.11
C ASN A 110 18.03 2.55 -1.77
N ALA A 111 18.51 1.84 -2.79
CA ALA A 111 19.27 0.61 -2.62
C ALA A 111 20.66 0.81 -2.01
N GLY A 112 21.00 2.03 -1.58
CA GLY A 112 22.30 2.34 -0.95
C GLY A 112 23.44 2.57 -1.94
N PHE A 113 23.15 2.62 -3.24
CA PHE A 113 24.14 2.92 -4.28
C PHE A 113 24.04 4.39 -4.70
N GLU A 114 25.19 5.05 -4.79
CA GLU A 114 25.26 6.36 -5.42
C GLU A 114 25.16 6.19 -6.94
N ALA A 115 24.18 6.84 -7.54
CA ALA A 115 23.99 6.80 -8.98
C ALA A 115 25.19 7.50 -9.69
N PRO A 116 25.76 6.93 -10.77
CA PRO A 116 26.89 7.50 -11.46
C PRO A 116 26.46 8.62 -12.41
N GLY A 117 27.30 9.66 -12.54
CA GLY A 117 27.22 10.68 -13.60
C GLY A 117 25.85 11.38 -13.67
N ALA A 118 25.23 11.40 -14.85
CA ALA A 118 23.97 12.09 -15.09
C ALA A 118 22.78 11.48 -14.33
N LEU A 119 22.86 10.22 -13.91
CA LEU A 119 21.80 9.56 -13.13
C LEU A 119 21.63 10.16 -11.73
N GLN A 120 22.65 10.85 -11.19
CA GLN A 120 22.54 11.57 -9.91
C GLN A 120 21.48 12.68 -9.93
N GLN A 121 21.13 13.18 -11.12
CA GLN A 121 20.14 14.24 -11.28
C GLN A 121 18.71 13.70 -11.46
N LEU A 122 18.56 12.38 -11.56
CA LEU A 122 17.28 11.73 -11.77
C LEU A 122 16.74 11.17 -10.43
N ASP A 123 15.43 11.28 -10.27
CA ASP A 123 14.74 10.55 -9.19
C ASP A 123 14.55 9.09 -9.62
N LEU A 124 15.43 8.22 -9.15
CA LEU A 124 15.39 6.79 -9.44
C LEU A 124 14.40 6.03 -8.54
N TYR A 125 13.88 6.68 -7.50
CA TYR A 125 13.01 6.11 -6.48
C TYR A 125 11.77 6.99 -6.25
N PRO A 126 10.96 7.25 -7.29
CA PRO A 126 9.86 8.19 -7.19
C PRO A 126 8.79 7.69 -6.20
N SER A 127 8.44 8.53 -5.23
CA SER A 127 7.33 8.29 -4.35
C SER A 127 6.00 8.49 -5.07
N VAL A 128 5.03 7.62 -4.80
CA VAL A 128 3.66 7.75 -5.31
C VAL A 128 2.74 8.17 -4.18
N LYS A 129 1.95 9.22 -4.40
CA LYS A 129 0.92 9.70 -3.47
C LYS A 129 -0.41 9.79 -4.21
N ALA A 130 -1.47 9.31 -3.57
CA ALA A 130 -2.82 9.35 -4.14
C ALA A 130 -3.87 9.64 -3.08
N VAL A 131 -4.91 10.36 -3.48
CA VAL A 131 -6.15 10.49 -2.71
C VAL A 131 -7.25 9.81 -3.50
N ILE A 132 -7.95 8.88 -2.85
CA ILE A 132 -9.00 8.05 -3.45
C ILE A 132 -10.32 8.40 -2.78
N ALA A 133 -11.29 8.88 -3.55
CA ALA A 133 -12.65 9.09 -3.09
C ALA A 133 -13.58 8.09 -3.77
N GLN A 134 -14.44 7.45 -3.00
CA GLN A 134 -15.39 6.45 -3.47
C GLN A 134 -16.76 6.69 -2.88
N VAL A 135 -17.79 6.60 -3.72
CA VAL A 135 -19.19 6.53 -3.33
C VAL A 135 -19.71 5.14 -3.68
N SER A 136 -20.42 4.52 -2.76
CA SER A 136 -21.05 3.21 -2.96
C SER A 136 -22.52 3.27 -2.57
N TYR A 137 -23.34 2.53 -3.29
CA TYR A 137 -24.75 2.31 -2.99
C TYR A 137 -25.05 0.82 -3.08
N SER A 138 -25.67 0.29 -2.05
CA SER A 138 -26.07 -1.12 -1.97
C SER A 138 -27.60 -1.17 -1.79
N PHE A 139 -28.26 -1.99 -2.56
CA PHE A 139 -29.71 -2.23 -2.55
C PHE A 139 -30.02 -3.71 -2.29
#